data_4d2213ae70fb940d991a96bea8b02d8c
#
_entry.id   4d2213ae70fb940d991a96bea8b02d8c
#
_cell.length_a   1.000
_cell.length_b   1.000
_cell.length_c   1.000
_cell.angle_alpha   90.00
_cell.angle_beta   90.00
_cell.angle_gamma   90.00
#
_symmetry.space_group_name_H-M   'P 1'
#
loop_
_entity.id
_entity.type
_entity.pdbx_description
1 polymer ?
#
loop_
_entity_poly.entity_id
_entity_poly.type
_entity_poly.pdbx_seq_one_letter_code
_entity_poly.pdbx_strand_id
1 'polypeptide(L)'
;MPLILRNHFETPLLYCSSMKRLIVFFTFLLTAFAGFCALSIEGTYQGKNLYVQNPMDDEGFGYCATKVTVNGDIMPGGTNMGAFEIDFSMFNIAIGEPVFIVIEHNDGCKPKILNPEVLLPRSTFKVVDISVGANGKLVWKTTDEQGKLPYIIEQYRWNKWVTVGEIQGKGTPETNSYEFQVTPHSGENTVRVTQVDHSGTKRTSKEVKFTSTVPSVVKNPAKVKDIINFTTEDGKAMETRYEIYDAYGNIVKKGVGSSVNCENLLRGVYYINFDNVNEKFIKN
;
A
#
# COMPACT_ATOMS: atom_id res chain seq x y z
N MET A 1 -9.85 19.06 -9.56
CA MET A 1 -10.82 18.22 -8.85
C MET A 1 -10.05 17.03 -8.32
N PRO A 2 -9.64 16.98 -7.05
CA PRO A 2 -8.81 15.91 -6.53
C PRO A 2 -9.68 14.74 -6.10
N LEU A 3 -9.40 13.56 -6.65
CA LEU A 3 -9.90 12.29 -6.13
C LEU A 3 -9.22 12.02 -4.79
N ILE A 4 -9.99 12.16 -3.73
CA ILE A 4 -9.62 11.74 -2.38
C ILE A 4 -9.71 10.21 -2.37
N LEU A 5 -8.56 9.54 -2.34
CA LEU A 5 -8.49 8.14 -1.95
C LEU A 5 -8.83 8.05 -0.45
N ARG A 6 -10.07 7.75 -0.17
CA ARG A 6 -10.50 7.31 1.16
C ARG A 6 -9.95 5.90 1.39
N ASN A 7 -9.02 5.79 2.33
CA ASN A 7 -8.73 4.52 2.98
C ASN A 7 -9.98 4.07 3.73
N HIS A 8 -10.76 3.20 3.14
CA HIS A 8 -11.77 2.43 3.86
C HIS A 8 -11.10 1.24 4.52
N PHE A 9 -10.63 1.42 5.76
CA PHE A 9 -10.65 0.34 6.72
C PHE A 9 -12.10 0.20 7.17
N GLU A 10 -12.89 -0.50 6.39
CA GLU A 10 -14.20 -0.92 6.85
C GLU A 10 -14.03 -2.06 7.84
N THR A 11 -14.30 -1.75 9.09
CA THR A 11 -14.65 -2.78 10.08
C THR A 11 -15.82 -3.58 9.54
N PRO A 12 -15.80 -4.93 9.60
CA PRO A 12 -16.90 -5.74 9.13
C PRO A 12 -18.16 -5.39 9.93
N LEU A 13 -19.12 -4.76 9.29
CA LEU A 13 -20.44 -4.50 9.83
C LEU A 13 -21.18 -5.82 10.03
N LEU A 14 -21.51 -6.10 11.27
CA LEU A 14 -22.46 -7.10 11.71
C LEU A 14 -23.81 -6.89 11.04
N TYR A 15 -24.16 -7.72 10.08
CA TYR A 15 -25.52 -7.81 9.59
C TYR A 15 -26.24 -8.97 10.28
N CYS A 16 -26.76 -8.69 11.48
CA CYS A 16 -27.78 -9.50 12.12
C CYS A 16 -29.12 -8.80 11.88
N SER A 17 -29.79 -9.15 10.81
CA SER A 17 -31.09 -8.56 10.45
C SER A 17 -32.22 -9.26 11.19
N SER A 18 -32.71 -8.62 12.24
CA SER A 18 -34.01 -8.93 12.85
C SER A 18 -35.12 -8.26 12.03
N MET A 19 -35.83 -9.05 11.21
CA MET A 19 -37.02 -8.59 10.52
C MET A 19 -38.29 -8.95 11.32
N LYS A 20 -38.95 -7.95 11.89
CA LYS A 20 -40.28 -8.07 12.49
C LYS A 20 -41.36 -7.67 11.48
N ARG A 21 -42.24 -8.66 11.20
CA ARG A 21 -43.68 -8.63 10.87
C ARG A 21 -44.18 -7.91 9.62
N LEU A 22 -44.66 -8.71 8.67
CA LEU A 22 -45.95 -8.50 8.01
C LEU A 22 -46.65 -9.87 7.84
N ILE A 23 -47.87 -9.99 8.40
CA ILE A 23 -48.69 -11.18 8.36
C ILE A 23 -49.48 -11.17 7.07
N VAL A 24 -49.24 -12.13 6.18
CA VAL A 24 -50.18 -12.57 5.15
C VAL A 24 -50.20 -14.09 5.16
N PHE A 25 -51.37 -14.66 5.40
CA PHE A 25 -51.64 -16.10 5.43
C PHE A 25 -51.27 -16.74 4.09
N PHE A 26 -50.16 -17.44 4.09
CA PHE A 26 -49.85 -18.50 3.14
C PHE A 26 -49.11 -19.57 3.92
N THR A 27 -49.60 -20.82 3.88
CA THR A 27 -48.95 -21.95 4.52
C THR A 27 -47.53 -22.12 3.95
N PHE A 28 -46.56 -21.50 4.58
CA PHE A 28 -45.15 -21.63 4.26
C PHE A 28 -44.50 -22.55 5.28
N LEU A 29 -43.97 -23.64 4.76
CA LEU A 29 -43.08 -24.56 5.46
C LEU A 29 -41.96 -23.72 6.07
N LEU A 30 -41.95 -23.55 7.42
CA LEU A 30 -40.90 -22.84 8.17
C LEU A 30 -39.62 -23.66 8.08
N THR A 31 -38.82 -23.48 7.03
CA THR A 31 -37.39 -23.81 7.13
C THR A 31 -36.75 -22.73 7.99
N ALA A 32 -36.46 -23.07 9.24
CA ALA A 32 -35.59 -22.28 10.09
C ALA A 32 -34.24 -22.16 9.37
N PHE A 33 -33.99 -21.02 8.74
CA PHE A 33 -32.62 -20.65 8.40
C PHE A 33 -31.91 -20.38 9.72
N ALA A 34 -31.18 -21.37 10.20
CA ALA A 34 -30.17 -21.14 11.22
C ALA A 34 -29.18 -20.13 10.60
N GLY A 35 -29.19 -18.92 11.12
CA GLY A 35 -28.21 -17.89 10.73
C GLY A 35 -26.82 -18.36 11.19
N PHE A 36 -26.00 -18.84 10.28
CA PHE A 36 -24.63 -19.15 10.60
C PHE A 36 -23.83 -17.84 10.65
N CYS A 37 -23.24 -17.54 11.81
CA CYS A 37 -22.22 -16.51 11.91
C CYS A 37 -20.89 -17.06 11.37
N ALA A 38 -20.15 -16.23 10.65
CA ALA A 38 -18.86 -16.63 10.10
C ALA A 38 -17.83 -15.51 10.26
N LEU A 39 -16.63 -15.88 10.67
CA LEU A 39 -15.44 -15.02 10.65
C LEU A 39 -14.63 -15.36 9.41
N SER A 40 -14.35 -14.36 8.55
CA SER A 40 -13.51 -14.56 7.38
C SER A 40 -12.22 -13.74 7.48
N ILE A 41 -11.15 -14.28 6.91
CA ILE A 41 -9.87 -13.59 6.75
C ILE A 41 -9.25 -13.97 5.41
N GLU A 42 -8.70 -12.97 4.74
CA GLU A 42 -7.97 -13.12 3.49
C GLU A 42 -6.49 -12.77 3.69
N GLY A 43 -5.62 -13.38 2.92
CA GLY A 43 -4.21 -13.05 2.92
C GLY A 43 -3.39 -13.86 1.94
N THR A 44 -2.10 -13.96 2.21
CA THR A 44 -1.14 -14.71 1.39
C THR A 44 -0.40 -15.69 2.30
N TYR A 45 -0.33 -16.97 1.91
CA TYR A 45 0.42 -17.95 2.67
C TYR A 45 1.92 -17.64 2.66
N GLN A 46 2.51 -17.50 3.85
CA GLN A 46 3.91 -17.14 4.07
C GLN A 46 4.72 -18.26 4.72
N GLY A 47 4.26 -19.52 4.61
CA GLY A 47 4.92 -20.68 5.23
C GLY A 47 4.73 -20.78 6.74
N LYS A 48 3.70 -20.11 7.30
CA LYS A 48 3.35 -20.17 8.73
C LYS A 48 1.88 -20.45 8.91
N ASN A 49 1.55 -21.19 9.95
CA ASN A 49 0.18 -21.57 10.30
C ASN A 49 -0.54 -20.44 11.06
N LEU A 50 -1.87 -20.47 11.00
CA LEU A 50 -2.74 -19.53 11.68
C LEU A 50 -3.28 -20.14 12.98
N TYR A 51 -3.24 -19.39 14.07
CA TYR A 51 -3.75 -19.83 15.37
C TYR A 51 -5.06 -19.14 15.70
N VAL A 52 -6.03 -19.93 16.18
CA VAL A 52 -7.37 -19.47 16.52
C VAL A 52 -7.66 -19.81 17.98
N GLN A 53 -8.02 -18.80 18.76
CA GLN A 53 -8.64 -18.97 20.06
C GLN A 53 -10.12 -19.27 19.84
N ASN A 54 -10.60 -20.38 20.40
CA ASN A 54 -11.94 -20.89 20.24
C ASN A 54 -12.62 -21.01 21.61
N PRO A 55 -13.36 -19.98 22.06
CA PRO A 55 -14.02 -20.02 23.34
C PRO A 55 -15.08 -21.12 23.38
N MET A 56 -15.53 -21.50 24.57
CA MET A 56 -16.75 -22.30 24.72
C MET A 56 -17.95 -21.51 24.18
N ASP A 57 -18.97 -22.22 23.73
CA ASP A 57 -20.24 -21.59 23.37
C ASP A 57 -20.96 -21.06 24.63
N ASP A 58 -21.94 -20.21 24.46
CA ASP A 58 -22.65 -19.57 25.57
C ASP A 58 -23.45 -20.57 26.45
N GLU A 59 -23.75 -21.74 25.90
CA GLU A 59 -24.45 -22.83 26.64
C GLU A 59 -23.46 -23.70 27.42
N GLY A 60 -22.15 -23.58 27.19
CA GLY A 60 -21.10 -24.34 27.88
C GLY A 60 -20.99 -25.80 27.46
N PHE A 61 -21.61 -26.20 26.34
CA PHE A 61 -21.63 -27.56 25.81
C PHE A 61 -20.85 -27.70 24.48
N GLY A 62 -19.74 -27.12 24.38
CA GLY A 62 -18.92 -27.22 23.17
C GLY A 62 -18.07 -25.97 22.95
N TYR A 63 -17.50 -25.90 21.77
CA TYR A 63 -16.71 -24.77 21.37
C TYR A 63 -17.42 -23.97 20.27
N CYS A 64 -17.08 -22.69 20.19
CA CYS A 64 -17.72 -21.70 19.36
C CYS A 64 -17.60 -22.01 17.86
N ALA A 65 -16.41 -22.37 17.38
CA ALA A 65 -16.18 -22.72 15.99
C ALA A 65 -16.76 -24.10 15.65
N THR A 66 -17.57 -24.16 14.60
CA THR A 66 -18.23 -25.39 14.14
C THR A 66 -17.54 -25.99 12.92
N LYS A 67 -16.99 -25.14 12.04
CA LYS A 67 -16.34 -25.56 10.82
C LYS A 67 -15.31 -24.52 10.35
N VAL A 68 -14.23 -24.99 9.76
CA VAL A 68 -13.23 -24.15 9.11
C VAL A 68 -13.04 -24.58 7.69
N THR A 69 -12.97 -23.61 6.77
CA THR A 69 -12.62 -23.84 5.37
C THR A 69 -11.44 -22.95 4.97
N VAL A 70 -10.58 -23.49 4.14
CA VAL A 70 -9.45 -22.78 3.53
C VAL A 70 -9.58 -22.92 2.02
N ASN A 71 -9.74 -21.81 1.30
CA ASN A 71 -10.02 -21.77 -0.15
C ASN A 71 -11.22 -22.66 -0.56
N GLY A 72 -12.18 -22.88 0.35
CA GLY A 72 -13.34 -23.73 0.14
C GLY A 72 -13.17 -25.18 0.63
N ASP A 73 -11.95 -25.65 0.86
CA ASP A 73 -11.68 -27.00 1.38
C ASP A 73 -11.88 -27.03 2.90
N ILE A 74 -12.57 -28.08 3.39
CA ILE A 74 -12.86 -28.23 4.82
C ILE A 74 -11.61 -28.71 5.56
N MET A 75 -11.27 -28.01 6.64
CA MET A 75 -10.22 -28.44 7.57
C MET A 75 -10.69 -29.69 8.33
N PRO A 76 -9.93 -30.79 8.29
CA PRO A 76 -10.29 -32.01 9.04
C PRO A 76 -10.02 -31.83 10.53
N GLY A 77 -11.08 -31.77 11.36
CA GLY A 77 -10.99 -31.71 12.81
C GLY A 77 -10.54 -30.36 13.36
N GLY A 78 -10.12 -30.33 14.63
CA GLY A 78 -9.51 -29.16 15.29
C GLY A 78 -10.48 -28.22 15.99
N THR A 79 -11.76 -28.16 15.64
CA THR A 79 -12.72 -27.21 16.24
C THR A 79 -13.19 -27.60 17.68
N ASN A 80 -12.90 -28.80 18.14
CA ASN A 80 -13.30 -29.30 19.45
C ASN A 80 -12.28 -29.00 20.56
N MET A 81 -11.60 -27.86 20.46
CA MET A 81 -10.59 -27.42 21.46
C MET A 81 -10.68 -25.90 21.64
N GLY A 82 -10.27 -25.44 22.83
CA GLY A 82 -10.29 -24.01 23.21
C GLY A 82 -9.32 -23.14 22.40
N ALA A 83 -8.40 -23.75 21.68
CA ALA A 83 -7.58 -23.15 20.65
C ALA A 83 -7.16 -24.21 19.62
N PHE A 84 -7.04 -23.83 18.35
CA PHE A 84 -6.59 -24.73 17.30
C PHE A 84 -5.71 -24.01 16.29
N GLU A 85 -4.96 -24.81 15.55
CA GLU A 85 -4.10 -24.37 14.47
C GLU A 85 -4.75 -24.70 13.12
N ILE A 86 -4.71 -23.74 12.19
CA ILE A 86 -5.01 -23.99 10.79
C ILE A 86 -3.68 -24.26 10.10
N ASP A 87 -3.41 -25.54 9.85
CA ASP A 87 -2.19 -25.99 9.18
C ASP A 87 -2.38 -25.96 7.67
N PHE A 88 -1.74 -24.99 7.01
CA PHE A 88 -1.85 -24.83 5.58
C PHE A 88 -1.16 -25.92 4.76
N SER A 89 -0.27 -26.72 5.35
CA SER A 89 0.35 -27.84 4.66
C SER A 89 -0.65 -28.91 4.24
N MET A 90 -1.81 -28.95 4.89
CA MET A 90 -2.90 -29.88 4.59
C MET A 90 -3.67 -29.53 3.31
N PHE A 91 -3.50 -28.32 2.78
CA PHE A 91 -4.31 -27.77 1.68
C PHE A 91 -3.56 -27.62 0.35
N ASN A 92 -2.34 -28.13 0.26
CA ASN A 92 -1.50 -28.05 -0.94
C ASN A 92 -1.35 -26.63 -1.52
N ILE A 93 -1.20 -25.63 -0.64
CA ILE A 93 -1.04 -24.21 -0.97
C ILE A 93 0.43 -23.86 -0.98
N ALA A 94 0.94 -23.30 -2.07
CA ALA A 94 2.32 -22.86 -2.15
C ALA A 94 2.55 -21.52 -1.44
N ILE A 95 3.77 -21.30 -0.94
CA ILE A 95 4.15 -20.01 -0.36
C ILE A 95 3.99 -18.90 -1.42
N GLY A 96 3.30 -17.80 -1.05
CA GLY A 96 2.98 -16.69 -1.93
C GLY A 96 1.59 -16.77 -2.57
N GLU A 97 0.89 -17.90 -2.44
CA GLU A 97 -0.48 -18.03 -2.94
C GLU A 97 -1.51 -17.38 -2.01
N PRO A 98 -2.62 -16.88 -2.58
CA PRO A 98 -3.70 -16.30 -1.81
C PRO A 98 -4.43 -17.37 -0.99
N VAL A 99 -4.83 -17.01 0.22
CA VAL A 99 -5.68 -17.82 1.10
C VAL A 99 -6.92 -17.06 1.50
N PHE A 100 -8.06 -17.75 1.49
CA PHE A 100 -9.33 -17.28 2.01
C PHE A 100 -9.83 -18.29 3.03
N ILE A 101 -9.97 -17.85 4.28
CA ILE A 101 -10.34 -18.68 5.40
C ILE A 101 -11.70 -18.25 5.91
N VAL A 102 -12.59 -19.21 6.12
CA VAL A 102 -13.89 -18.98 6.75
C VAL A 102 -14.00 -19.89 7.97
N ILE A 103 -14.32 -19.30 9.12
CA ILE A 103 -14.59 -20.00 10.39
C ILE A 103 -16.06 -19.80 10.68
N GLU A 104 -16.89 -20.84 10.44
CA GLU A 104 -18.27 -20.86 10.83
C GLU A 104 -18.36 -21.07 12.36
N HIS A 105 -19.23 -20.36 13.03
CA HIS A 105 -19.35 -20.44 14.49
C HIS A 105 -20.81 -20.26 14.96
N ASN A 106 -21.09 -20.66 16.18
CA ASN A 106 -22.37 -20.48 16.82
C ASN A 106 -22.68 -19.01 17.11
N ASP A 107 -23.97 -18.67 17.15
CA ASP A 107 -24.42 -17.36 17.63
C ASP A 107 -24.03 -17.15 19.09
N GLY A 108 -23.79 -15.91 19.47
CA GLY A 108 -23.48 -15.52 20.85
C GLY A 108 -21.99 -15.60 21.22
N CYS A 109 -21.19 -16.39 20.52
CA CYS A 109 -19.75 -16.50 20.73
C CYS A 109 -18.96 -16.14 19.46
N LYS A 110 -17.67 -15.81 19.61
CA LYS A 110 -16.82 -15.42 18.49
C LYS A 110 -15.40 -15.96 18.63
N PRO A 111 -14.93 -16.80 17.69
CA PRO A 111 -13.52 -17.17 17.61
C PRO A 111 -12.63 -15.96 17.36
N LYS A 112 -11.38 -16.01 17.83
CA LYS A 112 -10.40 -14.93 17.66
C LYS A 112 -9.13 -15.45 16.97
N ILE A 113 -8.75 -14.85 15.88
CA ILE A 113 -7.46 -15.11 15.24
C ILE A 113 -6.36 -14.44 16.06
N LEU A 114 -5.32 -15.20 16.44
CA LEU A 114 -4.26 -14.75 17.34
C LEU A 114 -3.08 -14.11 16.61
N ASN A 115 -2.79 -14.53 15.37
CA ASN A 115 -1.63 -14.12 14.60
C ASN A 115 -1.97 -13.81 13.13
N PRO A 116 -2.92 -12.89 12.85
CA PRO A 116 -3.36 -12.58 11.48
C PRO A 116 -2.24 -12.06 10.58
N GLU A 117 -1.19 -11.48 11.16
CA GLU A 117 -0.03 -10.92 10.45
C GLU A 117 0.78 -11.98 9.70
N VAL A 118 0.62 -13.28 10.01
CA VAL A 118 1.32 -14.36 9.27
C VAL A 118 0.82 -14.51 7.84
N LEU A 119 -0.34 -13.95 7.52
CA LEU A 119 -0.93 -13.93 6.18
C LEU A 119 -0.61 -12.66 5.39
N LEU A 120 0.09 -11.70 5.99
CA LEU A 120 0.46 -10.46 5.31
C LEU A 120 1.76 -10.64 4.52
N PRO A 121 1.81 -10.18 3.25
CA PRO A 121 2.99 -10.31 2.40
C PRO A 121 4.22 -9.67 3.04
N ARG A 122 5.39 -10.31 2.86
CA ARG A 122 6.69 -9.78 3.26
C ARG A 122 7.53 -9.43 2.04
N SER A 123 8.38 -8.44 2.19
CA SER A 123 9.32 -8.09 1.13
C SER A 123 10.46 -9.10 1.08
N THR A 124 10.43 -9.98 0.08
CA THR A 124 11.40 -11.08 -0.10
C THR A 124 12.19 -11.00 -1.40
N PHE A 125 11.79 -10.10 -2.31
CA PHE A 125 12.34 -10.02 -3.66
C PHE A 125 13.88 -9.95 -3.70
N LYS A 126 14.44 -10.55 -4.72
CA LYS A 126 15.85 -10.41 -5.12
C LYS A 126 15.92 -9.71 -6.46
N VAL A 127 16.77 -8.70 -6.58
CA VAL A 127 17.00 -8.01 -7.85
C VAL A 127 17.94 -8.86 -8.72
N VAL A 128 17.42 -9.29 -9.86
CA VAL A 128 18.22 -9.99 -10.89
C VAL A 128 18.99 -8.96 -11.72
N ASP A 129 18.27 -7.91 -12.17
CA ASP A 129 18.85 -6.82 -12.93
C ASP A 129 18.06 -5.52 -12.67
N ILE A 130 18.75 -4.38 -12.76
CA ILE A 130 18.15 -3.04 -12.72
C ILE A 130 19.02 -2.08 -13.52
N SER A 131 18.40 -1.34 -14.42
CA SER A 131 19.05 -0.33 -15.25
C SER A 131 18.10 0.82 -15.57
N VAL A 132 18.67 1.96 -15.96
CA VAL A 132 17.91 3.13 -16.38
C VAL A 132 18.52 3.74 -17.63
N GLY A 133 17.68 4.03 -18.63
CA GLY A 133 18.09 4.71 -19.85
C GLY A 133 18.23 6.23 -19.67
N ALA A 134 18.96 6.89 -20.58
CA ALA A 134 19.17 8.34 -20.56
C ALA A 134 17.86 9.15 -20.62
N ASN A 135 16.79 8.56 -21.14
CA ASN A 135 15.45 9.14 -21.17
C ASN A 135 14.66 8.96 -19.88
N GLY A 136 15.26 8.34 -18.83
CA GLY A 136 14.61 8.06 -17.56
C GLY A 136 13.76 6.78 -17.55
N LYS A 137 13.79 5.95 -18.59
CA LYS A 137 13.11 4.65 -18.56
C LYS A 137 13.87 3.69 -17.63
N LEU A 138 13.34 3.47 -16.43
CA LEU A 138 13.81 2.52 -15.44
C LEU A 138 13.21 1.15 -15.74
N VAL A 139 14.05 0.12 -15.80
CA VAL A 139 13.63 -1.28 -15.94
C VAL A 139 14.31 -2.13 -14.88
N TRP A 140 13.57 -3.08 -14.31
CA TRP A 140 14.17 -4.04 -13.36
C TRP A 140 13.51 -5.39 -13.45
N LYS A 141 14.27 -6.40 -13.04
CA LYS A 141 13.83 -7.79 -12.94
C LYS A 141 14.07 -8.29 -11.53
N THR A 142 13.13 -9.05 -11.03
CA THR A 142 13.18 -9.64 -9.69
C THR A 142 12.81 -11.11 -9.72
N THR A 143 13.20 -11.84 -8.67
CA THR A 143 12.74 -13.19 -8.33
C THR A 143 12.36 -13.25 -6.86
N ASP A 144 11.80 -14.37 -6.42
CA ASP A 144 11.49 -14.69 -5.02
C ASP A 144 10.49 -13.70 -4.37
N GLU A 145 9.59 -13.11 -5.15
CA GLU A 145 8.49 -12.33 -4.58
C GLU A 145 7.47 -13.27 -3.93
N GLN A 146 7.06 -12.96 -2.70
CA GLN A 146 6.06 -13.73 -1.96
C GLN A 146 4.90 -12.81 -1.55
N GLY A 147 3.85 -12.83 -2.38
CA GLY A 147 2.69 -11.95 -2.24
C GLY A 147 2.90 -10.56 -2.83
N LYS A 148 1.78 -9.94 -3.17
CA LYS A 148 1.74 -8.66 -3.90
C LYS A 148 2.07 -7.49 -2.99
N LEU A 149 3.25 -6.92 -3.13
CA LEU A 149 3.67 -5.67 -2.49
C LEU A 149 4.03 -4.63 -3.56
N PRO A 150 3.71 -3.36 -3.34
CA PRO A 150 4.08 -2.31 -4.27
C PRO A 150 5.60 -2.05 -4.25
N TYR A 151 6.16 -1.82 -5.43
CA TYR A 151 7.47 -1.21 -5.60
C TYR A 151 7.33 0.29 -5.58
N ILE A 152 7.97 0.94 -4.64
CA ILE A 152 8.08 2.39 -4.52
C ILE A 152 9.31 2.80 -5.32
N ILE A 153 9.13 3.65 -6.33
CA ILE A 153 10.22 4.21 -7.12
C ILE A 153 10.69 5.49 -6.45
N GLU A 154 11.97 5.51 -6.05
CA GLU A 154 12.58 6.65 -5.39
C GLU A 154 13.65 7.27 -6.29
N GLN A 155 13.65 8.61 -6.37
CA GLN A 155 14.68 9.40 -7.05
C GLN A 155 15.39 10.29 -6.04
N TYR A 156 16.72 10.31 -6.07
CA TYR A 156 17.52 11.16 -5.19
C TYR A 156 17.49 12.60 -5.69
N ARG A 157 16.93 13.49 -4.87
CA ARG A 157 16.83 14.93 -5.13
C ARG A 157 17.00 15.69 -3.81
N TRP A 158 17.57 16.86 -3.88
CA TRP A 158 17.61 17.78 -2.72
C TRP A 158 18.16 17.13 -1.45
N ASN A 159 19.19 16.30 -1.62
CA ASN A 159 19.84 15.52 -0.55
C ASN A 159 18.91 14.53 0.17
N LYS A 160 17.84 14.06 -0.50
CA LYS A 160 16.92 13.05 0.03
C LYS A 160 16.36 12.14 -1.05
N TRP A 161 15.88 10.98 -0.66
CA TRP A 161 15.10 10.11 -1.51
C TRP A 161 13.64 10.59 -1.57
N VAL A 162 13.16 10.84 -2.77
CA VAL A 162 11.80 11.31 -3.05
C VAL A 162 11.05 10.23 -3.81
N THR A 163 9.89 9.82 -3.31
CA THR A 163 9.00 8.92 -4.03
C THR A 163 8.47 9.62 -5.29
N VAL A 164 8.71 9.01 -6.45
CA VAL A 164 8.29 9.55 -7.75
C VAL A 164 7.23 8.70 -8.42
N GLY A 165 6.98 7.51 -7.92
CA GLY A 165 5.93 6.62 -8.40
C GLY A 165 5.87 5.31 -7.64
N GLU A 166 4.91 4.48 -8.05
CA GLU A 166 4.65 3.19 -7.46
C GLU A 166 4.15 2.21 -8.53
N ILE A 167 4.61 0.96 -8.48
CA ILE A 167 4.18 -0.13 -9.36
C ILE A 167 3.84 -1.33 -8.50
N GLN A 168 2.67 -1.92 -8.72
CA GLN A 168 2.27 -3.13 -8.01
C GLN A 168 3.16 -4.31 -8.39
N GLY A 169 3.76 -4.98 -7.40
CA GLY A 169 4.48 -6.22 -7.56
C GLY A 169 3.56 -7.37 -7.98
N LYS A 170 4.08 -8.32 -8.75
CA LYS A 170 3.33 -9.52 -9.17
C LYS A 170 3.18 -10.52 -8.04
N GLY A 171 4.15 -10.55 -7.12
CA GLY A 171 4.10 -11.35 -5.91
C GLY A 171 4.35 -12.83 -6.13
N THR A 172 4.99 -13.21 -7.23
CA THR A 172 5.29 -14.58 -7.60
C THR A 172 6.80 -14.88 -7.54
N PRO A 173 7.22 -16.13 -7.24
CA PRO A 173 8.63 -16.47 -7.08
C PRO A 173 9.44 -16.46 -8.39
N GLU A 174 8.76 -16.51 -9.54
CA GLU A 174 9.39 -16.54 -10.86
C GLU A 174 10.06 -15.21 -11.19
N THR A 175 10.76 -15.16 -12.34
CA THR A 175 11.34 -13.90 -12.83
C THR A 175 10.24 -12.93 -13.26
N ASN A 176 10.10 -11.85 -12.53
CA ASN A 176 9.18 -10.75 -12.83
C ASN A 176 9.92 -9.58 -13.46
N SER A 177 9.28 -8.93 -14.44
CA SER A 177 9.84 -7.75 -15.12
C SER A 177 8.91 -6.56 -14.95
N TYR A 178 9.52 -5.39 -14.71
CA TYR A 178 8.86 -4.11 -14.44
C TYR A 178 9.52 -2.99 -15.21
N GLU A 179 8.76 -1.95 -15.50
CA GLU A 179 9.25 -0.70 -16.05
C GLU A 179 8.52 0.50 -15.47
N PHE A 180 9.22 1.62 -15.37
CA PHE A 180 8.64 2.88 -14.92
C PHE A 180 9.34 4.05 -15.62
N GLN A 181 8.55 5.04 -16.06
CA GLN A 181 9.09 6.26 -16.64
C GLN A 181 9.35 7.30 -15.54
N VAL A 182 10.60 7.43 -15.14
CA VAL A 182 11.03 8.51 -14.23
C VAL A 182 11.05 9.82 -14.97
N THR A 183 10.46 10.88 -14.40
CA THR A 183 10.61 12.24 -14.90
C THR A 183 11.99 12.78 -14.48
N PRO A 184 12.91 13.00 -15.43
CA PRO A 184 14.25 13.49 -15.10
C PRO A 184 14.22 14.91 -14.54
N HIS A 185 15.18 15.23 -13.69
CA HIS A 185 15.63 16.60 -13.46
C HIS A 185 16.92 16.89 -14.25
N SER A 186 17.37 18.11 -14.28
CA SER A 186 18.62 18.48 -14.95
C SER A 186 19.84 17.77 -14.33
N GLY A 187 20.80 17.40 -15.16
CA GLY A 187 22.05 16.78 -14.73
C GLY A 187 21.94 15.29 -14.34
N GLU A 188 22.75 14.85 -13.38
CA GLU A 188 22.81 13.45 -12.93
C GLU A 188 21.60 13.11 -12.06
N ASN A 189 20.90 12.04 -12.45
CA ASN A 189 19.78 11.47 -11.72
C ASN A 189 20.18 10.13 -11.13
N THR A 190 19.82 9.87 -9.89
CA THR A 190 19.99 8.59 -9.21
C THR A 190 18.65 8.05 -8.80
N VAL A 191 18.37 6.79 -9.11
CA VAL A 191 17.08 6.13 -8.83
C VAL A 191 17.28 4.75 -8.24
N ARG A 192 16.28 4.28 -7.49
CA ARG A 192 16.21 2.93 -6.93
C ARG A 192 14.77 2.50 -6.76
N VAL A 193 14.54 1.22 -6.57
CA VAL A 193 13.24 0.66 -6.20
C VAL A 193 13.27 0.10 -4.79
N THR A 194 12.17 0.23 -4.08
CA THR A 194 12.03 -0.16 -2.68
C THR A 194 10.68 -0.82 -2.47
N GLN A 195 10.63 -1.84 -1.61
CA GLN A 195 9.39 -2.33 -1.01
C GLN A 195 9.43 -2.11 0.50
N VAL A 196 8.26 -1.85 1.08
CA VAL A 196 8.05 -1.81 2.53
C VAL A 196 6.92 -2.77 2.85
N ASP A 197 7.17 -3.76 3.70
CA ASP A 197 6.16 -4.71 4.12
C ASP A 197 5.36 -4.23 5.34
N HIS A 198 4.38 -5.00 5.77
CA HIS A 198 3.51 -4.68 6.90
C HIS A 198 4.26 -4.50 8.24
N SER A 199 5.45 -5.09 8.38
CA SER A 199 6.29 -4.92 9.59
C SER A 199 7.11 -3.63 9.56
N GLY A 200 7.04 -2.85 8.46
CA GLY A 200 7.88 -1.69 8.22
C GLY A 200 9.29 -2.04 7.73
N THR A 201 9.58 -3.33 7.49
CA THR A 201 10.86 -3.76 6.94
C THR A 201 10.99 -3.26 5.52
N LYS A 202 12.07 -2.52 5.29
CA LYS A 202 12.39 -1.92 3.99
C LYS A 202 13.43 -2.76 3.25
N ARG A 203 13.12 -3.17 2.02
CA ARG A 203 14.05 -3.82 1.09
C ARG A 203 14.26 -2.93 -0.13
N THR A 204 15.53 -2.67 -0.49
CA THR A 204 15.87 -1.68 -1.52
C THR A 204 16.85 -2.30 -2.51
N SER A 205 16.71 -1.96 -3.81
CA SER A 205 17.66 -2.31 -4.86
C SER A 205 18.98 -1.56 -4.73
N LYS A 206 19.99 -1.93 -5.52
CA LYS A 206 21.11 -1.04 -5.80
C LYS A 206 20.61 0.24 -6.49
N GLU A 207 21.38 1.30 -6.36
CA GLU A 207 21.15 2.56 -7.04
C GLU A 207 21.64 2.47 -8.50
N VAL A 208 20.88 3.08 -9.42
CA VAL A 208 21.30 3.25 -10.82
C VAL A 208 21.22 4.70 -11.21
N LYS A 209 22.13 5.13 -12.09
CA LYS A 209 22.33 6.53 -12.47
C LYS A 209 22.18 6.74 -13.95
N PHE A 210 21.73 7.93 -14.33
CA PHE A 210 21.75 8.41 -15.70
C PHE A 210 21.90 9.93 -15.73
N THR A 211 22.47 10.45 -16.80
CA THR A 211 22.57 11.89 -17.03
C THR A 211 21.48 12.33 -17.99
N SER A 212 20.69 13.30 -17.55
CA SER A 212 19.60 13.86 -18.33
C SER A 212 20.09 15.03 -19.20
N THR A 213 19.48 15.16 -20.38
CA THR A 213 19.64 16.33 -21.26
C THR A 213 18.57 17.40 -21.04
N VAL A 214 17.71 17.21 -20.03
CA VAL A 214 16.70 18.20 -19.65
C VAL A 214 17.40 19.50 -19.22
N PRO A 215 16.98 20.67 -19.73
CA PRO A 215 17.55 21.95 -19.34
C PRO A 215 17.38 22.24 -17.87
N SER A 216 18.35 22.99 -17.29
CA SER A 216 18.23 23.50 -15.94
C SER A 216 17.03 24.43 -15.80
N VAL A 217 16.37 24.36 -14.65
CA VAL A 217 15.20 25.19 -14.36
C VAL A 217 15.61 26.32 -13.44
N VAL A 218 15.14 27.53 -13.75
CA VAL A 218 15.31 28.72 -12.93
C VAL A 218 13.95 29.20 -12.40
N LYS A 219 13.99 29.76 -11.19
CA LYS A 219 12.82 30.31 -10.51
C LYS A 219 12.70 31.81 -10.77
N ASN A 220 11.53 32.28 -11.18
CA ASN A 220 11.20 33.68 -11.38
C ASN A 220 9.87 34.05 -10.70
N PRO A 221 9.75 35.22 -10.05
CA PRO A 221 10.77 36.22 -9.77
C PRO A 221 11.65 35.85 -8.56
N ALA A 222 12.73 36.56 -8.36
CA ALA A 222 13.58 36.41 -7.18
C ALA A 222 12.87 36.82 -5.88
N LYS A 223 12.07 37.91 -5.92
CA LYS A 223 11.17 38.33 -4.82
C LYS A 223 9.74 37.93 -5.19
N VAL A 224 9.13 37.13 -4.36
CA VAL A 224 7.83 36.51 -4.65
C VAL A 224 6.71 37.32 -4.01
N LYS A 225 5.74 37.77 -4.83
CA LYS A 225 4.50 38.34 -4.36
C LYS A 225 3.37 37.30 -4.42
N ASP A 226 3.03 36.84 -5.62
CA ASP A 226 1.88 35.97 -5.80
C ASP A 226 2.21 34.63 -6.46
N ILE A 227 3.05 34.64 -7.50
CA ILE A 227 3.34 33.46 -8.29
C ILE A 227 4.86 33.28 -8.46
N ILE A 228 5.32 32.04 -8.37
CA ILE A 228 6.64 31.62 -8.82
C ILE A 228 6.44 30.92 -10.16
N ASN A 229 7.18 31.30 -11.18
CA ASN A 229 7.26 30.62 -12.45
C ASN A 229 8.57 29.86 -12.57
N PHE A 230 8.52 28.67 -13.15
CA PHE A 230 9.67 27.86 -13.48
C PHE A 230 9.92 27.94 -14.97
N THR A 231 11.12 28.35 -15.34
CA THR A 231 11.51 28.52 -16.75
C THR A 231 12.89 27.95 -16.97
N THR A 232 13.23 27.68 -18.21
CA THR A 232 14.61 27.51 -18.65
C THR A 232 15.33 28.89 -18.66
N GLU A 233 16.64 28.91 -18.79
CA GLU A 233 17.42 30.16 -18.84
C GLU A 233 17.01 31.09 -19.98
N ASP A 234 16.53 30.52 -21.08
CA ASP A 234 15.98 31.29 -22.25
C ASP A 234 14.53 31.74 -22.04
N GLY A 235 13.97 31.54 -20.84
CA GLY A 235 12.63 32.04 -20.45
C GLY A 235 11.46 31.14 -20.86
N LYS A 236 11.69 29.96 -21.41
CA LYS A 236 10.63 29.03 -21.78
C LYS A 236 10.08 28.33 -20.54
N ALA A 237 8.75 28.28 -20.40
CA ALA A 237 8.09 27.58 -19.28
C ALA A 237 8.52 26.11 -19.21
N MET A 238 8.84 25.65 -17.99
CA MET A 238 9.33 24.31 -17.73
C MET A 238 8.62 23.68 -16.55
N GLU A 239 8.01 22.51 -16.75
CA GLU A 239 7.44 21.77 -15.65
C GLU A 239 8.55 21.17 -14.77
N THR A 240 8.42 21.34 -13.45
CA THR A 240 9.30 20.71 -12.47
C THR A 240 8.53 20.31 -11.23
N ARG A 241 9.03 19.31 -10.53
CA ARG A 241 8.57 18.98 -9.18
C ARG A 241 9.11 20.00 -8.21
N TYR A 242 8.26 20.47 -7.28
CA TYR A 242 8.67 21.45 -6.27
C TYR A 242 8.14 21.10 -4.87
N GLU A 243 8.84 21.61 -3.87
CA GLU A 243 8.42 21.64 -2.46
C GLU A 243 8.80 22.99 -1.85
N ILE A 244 7.86 23.66 -1.20
CA ILE A 244 8.11 24.91 -0.48
C ILE A 244 8.00 24.65 1.02
N TYR A 245 8.99 25.16 1.75
CA TYR A 245 9.10 25.03 3.20
C TYR A 245 9.01 26.40 3.84
N ASP A 246 8.36 26.47 5.01
CA ASP A 246 8.44 27.63 5.90
C ASP A 246 9.81 27.70 6.62
N ALA A 247 9.98 28.73 7.43
CA ALA A 247 11.22 28.92 8.21
C ALA A 247 11.47 27.83 9.27
N TYR A 248 10.45 27.02 9.59
CA TYR A 248 10.53 25.93 10.57
C TYR A 248 10.79 24.57 9.90
N GLY A 249 10.82 24.52 8.56
CA GLY A 249 11.02 23.28 7.80
C GLY A 249 9.74 22.51 7.50
N ASN A 250 8.55 23.06 7.74
CA ASN A 250 7.29 22.44 7.36
C ASN A 250 7.01 22.63 5.87
N ILE A 251 6.57 21.58 5.18
CA ILE A 251 6.14 21.69 3.79
C ILE A 251 4.80 22.43 3.75
N VAL A 252 4.81 23.63 3.17
CA VAL A 252 3.60 24.46 2.99
C VAL A 252 2.99 24.31 1.61
N LYS A 253 3.79 23.92 0.60
CA LYS A 253 3.31 23.56 -0.75
C LYS A 253 4.20 22.50 -1.37
N LYS A 254 3.60 21.61 -2.17
CA LYS A 254 4.30 20.65 -3.03
C LYS A 254 3.49 20.35 -4.27
N GLY A 255 4.14 20.03 -5.36
CA GLY A 255 3.48 19.70 -6.61
C GLY A 255 4.43 19.47 -7.77
N VAL A 256 3.84 19.40 -8.96
CA VAL A 256 4.53 19.39 -10.26
C VAL A 256 3.83 20.45 -11.13
N GLY A 257 4.59 21.28 -11.83
CA GLY A 257 4.05 22.30 -12.71
C GLY A 257 5.12 23.29 -13.14
N SER A 258 4.75 24.16 -14.07
CA SER A 258 5.57 25.29 -14.54
C SER A 258 5.39 26.56 -13.70
N SER A 259 4.50 26.54 -12.72
CA SER A 259 4.29 27.64 -11.77
C SER A 259 3.68 27.15 -10.45
N VAL A 260 3.81 27.97 -9.41
CA VAL A 260 3.13 27.77 -8.13
C VAL A 260 2.56 29.07 -7.59
N ASN A 261 1.27 29.05 -7.25
CA ASN A 261 0.63 30.16 -6.60
C ASN A 261 1.05 30.22 -5.12
N CYS A 262 1.61 31.35 -4.70
CA CYS A 262 2.07 31.65 -3.35
C CYS A 262 1.25 32.75 -2.66
N GLU A 263 0.13 33.20 -3.25
CA GLU A 263 -0.69 34.30 -2.76
C GLU A 263 -1.14 34.08 -1.31
N ASN A 264 -1.51 32.87 -0.95
CA ASN A 264 -1.95 32.49 0.39
C ASN A 264 -0.81 32.26 1.41
N LEU A 265 0.46 32.44 1.03
CA LEU A 265 1.56 32.40 1.97
C LEU A 265 1.69 33.72 2.69
N LEU A 266 1.96 33.68 3.98
CA LEU A 266 2.27 34.87 4.78
C LEU A 266 3.59 35.50 4.36
N ARG A 267 3.77 36.82 4.62
CA ARG A 267 5.04 37.48 4.40
C ARG A 267 6.14 36.84 5.26
N GLY A 268 7.27 36.56 4.66
CA GLY A 268 8.35 35.90 5.40
C GLY A 268 9.37 35.21 4.50
N VAL A 269 10.21 34.43 5.18
CA VAL A 269 11.29 33.64 4.55
C VAL A 269 10.80 32.24 4.30
N TYR A 270 11.05 31.74 3.09
CA TYR A 270 10.73 30.40 2.63
C TYR A 270 11.92 29.78 1.92
N TYR A 271 11.91 28.45 1.85
CA TYR A 271 12.87 27.66 1.07
C TYR A 271 12.08 26.87 0.02
N ILE A 272 12.62 26.77 -1.18
CA ILE A 272 12.00 26.03 -2.27
C ILE A 272 13.00 25.04 -2.86
N ASN A 273 12.57 23.80 -2.95
CA ASN A 273 13.20 22.75 -3.73
C ASN A 273 12.53 22.69 -5.09
N PHE A 274 13.28 22.71 -6.17
CA PHE A 274 12.79 22.48 -7.53
C PHE A 274 13.93 21.97 -8.40
N ASP A 275 13.64 21.33 -9.54
CA ASP A 275 14.65 20.68 -10.36
C ASP A 275 15.60 19.81 -9.48
N ASN A 276 16.88 20.13 -9.42
CA ASN A 276 17.88 19.53 -8.53
C ASN A 276 18.48 20.55 -7.53
N VAL A 277 17.85 21.70 -7.35
CA VAL A 277 18.36 22.81 -6.52
C VAL A 277 17.46 23.10 -5.32
N ASN A 278 18.07 23.75 -4.34
CA ASN A 278 17.40 24.33 -3.17
C ASN A 278 17.72 25.82 -3.10
N GLU A 279 16.70 26.66 -3.02
CA GLU A 279 16.83 28.10 -2.93
C GLU A 279 16.02 28.70 -1.79
N LYS A 280 16.51 29.83 -1.27
CA LYS A 280 15.75 30.68 -0.36
C LYS A 280 15.02 31.76 -1.14
N PHE A 281 13.78 32.10 -0.75
CA PHE A 281 13.11 33.28 -1.25
C PHE A 281 12.38 34.04 -0.14
N ILE A 282 12.04 35.29 -0.44
CA ILE A 282 11.27 36.17 0.45
C ILE A 282 9.89 36.38 -0.19
N LYS A 283 8.84 36.06 0.58
CA LYS A 283 7.46 36.40 0.26
C LYS A 283 7.15 37.82 0.78
N ASN A 284 6.83 38.72 -0.16
CA ASN A 284 6.46 40.12 0.12
C ASN A 284 4.95 40.28 0.38
#